data_915aa1c2bdcb278a214461d13e613f61
#
_entry.id   915aa1c2bdcb278a214461d13e613f61
#
_cell.length_a   1.000
_cell.length_b   1.000
_cell.length_c   1.000
_cell.angle_alpha   90.00
_cell.angle_beta   90.00
_cell.angle_gamma   90.00
#
_symmetry.space_group_name_H-M   'P 1'
#
loop_
_entity.id
_entity.type
_entity.pdbx_description
1 polymer ?
#
loop_
_entity_poly.entity_id
_entity_poly.type
_entity_poly.pdbx_seq_one_letter_code
_entity_poly.pdbx_strand_id
1 'polypeptide(L)'
;MRLTHFGGKALLFYAASVGAYYAAPYVNLFFLLLAFLSIQWCLTTLWTWKNVRRISAEIGDPPPVAAGTAARVEGTVHAEQRTRFDIEVSLRLESGERAIGRVPVLRESASVAIDVPPLPRGVHRVEATTLGSTYPLGLLRRTRSVRGPAEIVVHPRPAAIAESASRTAADLVRELMGSSMHGAGDLQPSGLREHRDGDALRSVHWRASARRGRLVVREWEGGLDKAGEPLPLAPEGLDALLDVWPIFEAFQARYVAKAMLV
;
A
#
# COMPACT_ATOMS: atom_id res chain seq x y z
N MET A 1 -21.52 -14.95 15.59
CA MET A 1 -20.71 -16.12 15.97
C MET A 1 -20.85 -17.17 14.89
N ARG A 2 -19.78 -17.84 14.52
CA ARG A 2 -19.78 -18.91 13.54
C ARG A 2 -19.12 -20.15 14.16
N LEU A 3 -19.62 -21.31 13.80
CA LEU A 3 -19.03 -22.58 14.20
C LEU A 3 -17.72 -22.79 13.41
N THR A 4 -16.66 -23.21 14.08
CA THR A 4 -15.43 -23.60 13.39
C THR A 4 -15.55 -25.02 12.87
N HIS A 5 -14.60 -25.45 12.00
CA HIS A 5 -14.56 -26.85 11.53
C HIS A 5 -14.38 -27.84 12.72
N PHE A 6 -13.55 -27.47 13.70
CA PHE A 6 -13.39 -28.25 14.93
C PHE A 6 -14.65 -28.22 15.78
N GLY A 7 -15.32 -27.06 15.90
CA GLY A 7 -16.60 -26.94 16.58
C GLY A 7 -17.70 -27.81 15.96
N GLY A 8 -17.71 -27.96 14.63
CA GLY A 8 -18.62 -28.88 13.95
C GLY A 8 -18.43 -30.33 14.38
N LYS A 9 -17.19 -30.79 14.44
CA LYS A 9 -16.87 -32.16 14.94
C LYS A 9 -17.27 -32.33 16.40
N ALA A 10 -17.01 -31.32 17.24
CA ALA A 10 -17.39 -31.36 18.65
C ALA A 10 -18.91 -31.35 18.84
N LEU A 11 -19.67 -30.66 17.97
CA LEU A 11 -21.12 -30.68 17.98
C LEU A 11 -21.67 -32.08 17.59
N LEU A 12 -21.09 -32.72 16.59
CA LEU A 12 -21.45 -34.10 16.23
C LEU A 12 -21.18 -35.07 17.37
N PHE A 13 -20.03 -34.94 18.07
CA PHE A 13 -19.71 -35.75 19.23
C PHE A 13 -20.71 -35.49 20.38
N TYR A 14 -21.09 -34.24 20.60
CA TYR A 14 -22.13 -33.91 21.59
C TYR A 14 -23.47 -34.55 21.22
N ALA A 15 -23.90 -34.46 19.95
CA ALA A 15 -25.14 -35.10 19.49
C ALA A 15 -25.11 -36.64 19.65
N ALA A 16 -23.97 -37.27 19.33
CA ALA A 16 -23.80 -38.70 19.54
C ALA A 16 -23.87 -39.08 21.05
N SER A 17 -23.30 -38.24 21.93
CA SER A 17 -23.39 -38.42 23.39
C SER A 17 -24.81 -38.31 23.92
N VAL A 18 -25.62 -37.40 23.32
CA VAL A 18 -27.06 -37.31 23.62
C VAL A 18 -27.78 -38.61 23.20
N GLY A 19 -27.51 -39.12 21.99
CA GLY A 19 -28.06 -40.38 21.53
C GLY A 19 -27.70 -41.57 22.42
N ALA A 20 -26.45 -41.66 22.83
CA ALA A 20 -25.97 -42.72 23.75
C ALA A 20 -26.65 -42.64 25.12
N TYR A 21 -26.87 -41.44 25.64
CA TYR A 21 -27.62 -41.25 26.91
C TYR A 21 -29.05 -41.78 26.81
N TYR A 22 -29.77 -41.51 25.72
CA TYR A 22 -31.13 -42.02 25.55
C TYR A 22 -31.16 -43.54 25.28
N ALA A 23 -30.13 -44.09 24.64
CA ALA A 23 -30.04 -45.52 24.37
C ALA A 23 -29.71 -46.34 25.63
N ALA A 24 -28.97 -45.75 26.58
CA ALA A 24 -28.55 -46.42 27.82
C ALA A 24 -28.72 -45.51 29.05
N PRO A 25 -29.96 -45.18 29.45
CA PRO A 25 -30.26 -44.21 30.50
C PRO A 25 -29.79 -44.61 31.87
N TYR A 26 -29.54 -45.90 32.10
CA TYR A 26 -29.08 -46.44 33.39
C TYR A 26 -27.55 -46.25 33.61
N VAL A 27 -26.81 -45.78 32.61
CA VAL A 27 -25.37 -45.59 32.69
C VAL A 27 -25.09 -44.15 33.12
N ASN A 28 -24.84 -43.90 34.40
CA ASN A 28 -24.56 -42.57 34.94
C ASN A 28 -23.38 -41.86 34.23
N LEU A 29 -22.48 -42.63 33.62
CA LEU A 29 -21.35 -42.10 32.88
C LEU A 29 -21.78 -41.23 31.70
N PHE A 30 -22.81 -41.63 30.95
CA PHE A 30 -23.33 -40.80 29.83
C PHE A 30 -23.98 -39.51 30.31
N PHE A 31 -24.65 -39.54 31.46
CA PHE A 31 -25.17 -38.33 32.09
C PHE A 31 -24.06 -37.34 32.47
N LEU A 32 -23.00 -37.85 33.15
CA LEU A 32 -21.85 -37.03 33.53
C LEU A 32 -21.11 -36.46 32.33
N LEU A 33 -20.91 -37.28 31.28
CA LEU A 33 -20.31 -36.84 30.05
C LEU A 33 -21.12 -35.70 29.38
N LEU A 34 -22.43 -35.89 29.29
CA LEU A 34 -23.33 -34.91 28.70
C LEU A 34 -23.37 -33.60 29.50
N ALA A 35 -23.41 -33.68 30.82
CA ALA A 35 -23.35 -32.55 31.71
C ALA A 35 -22.03 -31.77 31.53
N PHE A 36 -20.91 -32.47 31.51
CA PHE A 36 -19.58 -31.87 31.27
C PHE A 36 -19.50 -31.16 29.92
N LEU A 37 -19.91 -31.83 28.86
CA LEU A 37 -19.89 -31.23 27.51
C LEU A 37 -20.82 -30.02 27.42
N SER A 38 -22.00 -30.04 28.05
CA SER A 38 -22.94 -28.92 28.08
C SER A 38 -22.34 -27.71 28.80
N ILE A 39 -21.72 -27.93 29.97
CA ILE A 39 -21.01 -26.86 30.68
C ILE A 39 -19.88 -26.29 29.82
N GLN A 40 -19.10 -27.15 29.16
CA GLN A 40 -17.98 -26.75 28.29
C GLN A 40 -18.47 -25.88 27.12
N TRP A 41 -19.57 -26.24 26.49
CA TRP A 41 -20.21 -25.45 25.43
C TRP A 41 -20.66 -24.07 25.95
N CYS A 42 -21.31 -24.06 27.11
CA CYS A 42 -21.77 -22.82 27.73
C CYS A 42 -20.62 -21.88 28.07
N LEU A 43 -19.58 -22.41 28.75
CA LEU A 43 -18.38 -21.64 29.12
C LEU A 43 -17.65 -21.12 27.88
N THR A 44 -17.47 -21.94 26.83
CA THR A 44 -16.81 -21.55 25.60
C THR A 44 -17.58 -20.42 24.91
N THR A 45 -18.91 -20.53 24.83
CA THR A 45 -19.75 -19.50 24.24
C THR A 45 -19.63 -18.16 24.97
N LEU A 46 -19.72 -18.20 26.31
CA LEU A 46 -19.59 -17.01 27.16
C LEU A 46 -18.21 -16.36 27.03
N TRP A 47 -17.14 -17.17 27.05
CA TRP A 47 -15.78 -16.67 26.99
C TRP A 47 -15.42 -16.14 25.61
N THR A 48 -15.78 -16.83 24.52
CA THR A 48 -15.62 -16.31 23.16
C THR A 48 -16.35 -14.98 22.99
N TRP A 49 -17.58 -14.88 23.56
CA TRP A 49 -18.33 -13.64 23.53
C TRP A 49 -17.67 -12.50 24.30
N LYS A 50 -17.19 -12.77 25.51
CA LYS A 50 -16.50 -11.79 26.36
C LYS A 50 -15.14 -11.40 25.78
N ASN A 51 -14.44 -12.34 25.15
CA ASN A 51 -13.07 -12.13 24.64
C ASN A 51 -13.02 -11.10 23.51
N VAL A 52 -14.03 -11.01 22.65
CA VAL A 52 -14.10 -10.06 21.52
C VAL A 52 -14.87 -8.79 21.87
N ARG A 53 -15.49 -8.73 23.06
CA ARG A 53 -16.24 -7.55 23.48
C ARG A 53 -15.29 -6.45 23.97
N ARG A 54 -15.55 -5.19 23.58
CA ARG A 54 -14.77 -4.02 24.00
C ARG A 54 -13.28 -4.11 23.64
N ILE A 55 -13.03 -4.53 22.40
CA ILE A 55 -11.72 -4.44 21.78
C ILE A 55 -11.86 -3.47 20.62
N SER A 56 -10.92 -2.55 20.48
CA SER A 56 -10.75 -1.69 19.32
C SER A 56 -9.44 -2.03 18.62
N ALA A 57 -9.37 -1.73 17.35
CA ALA A 57 -8.14 -1.85 16.59
C ALA A 57 -8.01 -0.64 15.67
N GLU A 58 -6.83 -0.10 15.61
CA GLU A 58 -6.42 0.96 14.70
C GLU A 58 -5.37 0.36 13.78
N ILE A 59 -5.74 0.18 12.52
CA ILE A 59 -4.86 -0.38 11.50
C ILE A 59 -4.46 0.76 10.59
N GLY A 60 -3.14 1.01 10.52
CA GLY A 60 -2.56 2.04 9.67
C GLY A 60 -2.63 1.69 8.19
N ASP A 61 -2.44 2.70 7.36
CA ASP A 61 -2.28 2.48 5.92
C ASP A 61 -0.92 1.82 5.66
N PRO A 62 -0.87 0.82 4.79
CA PRO A 62 0.38 0.17 4.44
C PRO A 62 1.30 1.15 3.70
N PRO A 63 2.62 1.07 3.94
CA PRO A 63 3.56 1.79 3.11
C PRO A 63 3.47 1.28 1.66
N PRO A 64 3.80 2.11 0.67
CA PRO A 64 3.83 1.68 -0.73
C PRO A 64 4.84 0.54 -0.91
N VAL A 65 4.41 -0.52 -1.57
CA VAL A 65 5.18 -1.78 -1.71
C VAL A 65 5.39 -2.10 -3.19
N ALA A 66 6.54 -2.69 -3.52
CA ALA A 66 6.82 -3.13 -4.87
C ALA A 66 6.09 -4.45 -5.22
N ALA A 67 5.66 -4.60 -6.46
CA ALA A 67 4.99 -5.79 -6.95
C ALA A 67 5.80 -7.06 -6.70
N GLY A 68 5.13 -8.12 -6.26
CA GLY A 68 5.76 -9.39 -5.95
C GLY A 68 6.49 -9.45 -4.62
N THR A 69 6.44 -8.38 -3.78
CA THR A 69 6.93 -8.40 -2.41
C THR A 69 5.76 -8.46 -1.42
N ALA A 70 5.99 -9.10 -0.27
CA ALA A 70 4.99 -9.11 0.79
C ALA A 70 4.87 -7.70 1.40
N ALA A 71 3.63 -7.22 1.53
CA ALA A 71 3.35 -5.98 2.24
C ALA A 71 3.16 -6.28 3.73
N ARG A 72 3.66 -5.38 4.59
CA ARG A 72 3.44 -5.47 6.03
C ARG A 72 2.59 -4.31 6.49
N VAL A 73 1.39 -4.62 6.96
CA VAL A 73 0.47 -3.62 7.53
C VAL A 73 0.59 -3.68 9.04
N GLU A 74 0.90 -2.55 9.64
CA GLU A 74 1.02 -2.44 11.09
C GLU A 74 -0.23 -1.82 11.69
N GLY A 75 -0.55 -2.24 12.90
CA GLY A 75 -1.67 -1.70 13.63
C GLY A 75 -1.51 -1.91 15.13
N THR A 76 -2.37 -1.29 15.89
CA THR A 76 -2.48 -1.46 17.33
C THR A 76 -3.86 -1.94 17.70
N VAL A 77 -3.90 -2.91 18.61
CA VAL A 77 -5.14 -3.44 19.16
C VAL A 77 -5.21 -3.03 20.63
N HIS A 78 -6.34 -2.51 21.05
CA HIS A 78 -6.57 -2.04 22.42
C HIS A 78 -7.70 -2.85 23.05
N ALA A 79 -7.52 -3.22 24.34
CA ALA A 79 -8.53 -3.88 25.15
C ALA A 79 -8.87 -3.01 26.37
N GLU A 80 -10.16 -2.80 26.59
CA GLU A 80 -10.63 -2.16 27.80
C GLU A 80 -10.68 -3.16 28.95
N GLN A 81 -9.98 -2.87 30.05
CA GLN A 81 -10.14 -3.45 31.40
C GLN A 81 -9.77 -4.94 31.64
N ARG A 82 -9.53 -5.78 30.63
CA ARG A 82 -9.22 -7.21 30.86
C ARG A 82 -8.27 -7.78 29.83
N THR A 83 -7.43 -8.69 30.26
CA THR A 83 -6.61 -9.48 29.34
C THR A 83 -7.48 -10.27 28.37
N ARG A 84 -7.11 -10.25 27.08
CA ARG A 84 -7.74 -11.00 26.00
C ARG A 84 -6.72 -11.97 25.41
N PHE A 85 -7.21 -13.04 24.82
CA PHE A 85 -6.38 -14.12 24.32
C PHE A 85 -6.72 -14.44 22.88
N ASP A 86 -5.71 -14.80 22.10
CA ASP A 86 -5.83 -15.25 20.70
C ASP A 86 -6.69 -14.31 19.86
N ILE A 87 -6.27 -13.05 19.80
CA ILE A 87 -6.93 -12.04 18.97
C ILE A 87 -6.32 -12.09 17.58
N GLU A 88 -7.18 -12.27 16.59
CA GLU A 88 -6.83 -12.32 15.18
C GLU A 88 -7.38 -11.07 14.47
N VAL A 89 -6.53 -10.35 13.76
CA VAL A 89 -6.91 -9.28 12.85
C VAL A 89 -6.77 -9.78 11.43
N SER A 90 -7.81 -9.70 10.63
CA SER A 90 -7.76 -10.13 9.25
C SER A 90 -8.22 -9.04 8.29
N LEU A 91 -7.45 -8.86 7.23
CA LEU A 91 -7.77 -8.05 6.07
C LEU A 91 -8.28 -8.97 4.96
N ARG A 92 -9.40 -8.62 4.33
CA ARG A 92 -9.90 -9.30 3.15
C ARG A 92 -9.81 -8.34 1.98
N LEU A 93 -9.15 -8.76 0.93
CA LEU A 93 -9.06 -8.02 -0.33
C LEU A 93 -10.22 -8.40 -1.25
N GLU A 94 -10.58 -7.52 -2.18
CA GLU A 94 -11.59 -7.80 -3.23
C GLU A 94 -11.20 -9.00 -4.10
N SER A 95 -9.89 -9.24 -4.28
CA SER A 95 -9.36 -10.44 -4.96
C SER A 95 -9.71 -11.77 -4.26
N GLY A 96 -10.26 -11.71 -3.04
CA GLY A 96 -10.57 -12.87 -2.20
C GLY A 96 -9.43 -13.31 -1.29
N GLU A 97 -8.25 -12.75 -1.43
CA GLU A 97 -7.11 -13.02 -0.58
C GLU A 97 -7.33 -12.51 0.85
N ARG A 98 -6.69 -13.20 1.80
CA ARG A 98 -6.77 -12.83 3.22
C ARG A 98 -5.37 -12.75 3.82
N ALA A 99 -5.14 -11.64 4.50
CA ALA A 99 -3.98 -11.45 5.34
C ALA A 99 -4.40 -11.51 6.82
N ILE A 100 -3.59 -12.15 7.66
CA ILE A 100 -3.93 -12.42 9.04
C ILE A 100 -2.76 -12.05 9.93
N GLY A 101 -3.02 -11.18 10.91
CA GLY A 101 -2.13 -10.91 12.03
C GLY A 101 -2.70 -11.48 13.32
N ARG A 102 -1.85 -11.94 14.25
CA ARG A 102 -2.27 -12.52 15.52
C ARG A 102 -1.60 -11.86 16.71
N VAL A 103 -2.39 -11.64 17.75
CA VAL A 103 -1.95 -11.19 19.06
C VAL A 103 -2.31 -12.27 20.07
N PRO A 104 -1.33 -13.06 20.55
CA PRO A 104 -1.60 -14.18 21.47
C PRO A 104 -2.21 -13.71 22.79
N VAL A 105 -1.65 -12.64 23.36
CA VAL A 105 -2.11 -12.07 24.63
C VAL A 105 -2.17 -10.57 24.49
N LEU A 106 -3.34 -10.00 24.72
CA LEU A 106 -3.62 -8.58 24.73
C LEU A 106 -4.00 -8.15 26.14
N ARG A 107 -3.15 -7.38 26.81
CA ARG A 107 -3.42 -6.84 28.15
C ARG A 107 -4.17 -5.52 28.08
N GLU A 108 -3.50 -4.47 27.64
CA GLU A 108 -4.08 -3.13 27.43
C GLU A 108 -3.99 -2.74 25.96
N SER A 109 -2.79 -2.85 25.40
CA SER A 109 -2.50 -2.61 24.00
C SER A 109 -1.43 -3.57 23.50
N ALA A 110 -1.48 -3.88 22.21
CA ALA A 110 -0.44 -4.65 21.54
C ALA A 110 -0.36 -4.23 20.06
N SER A 111 0.87 -4.22 19.55
CA SER A 111 1.09 -4.08 18.12
C SER A 111 0.75 -5.39 17.41
N VAL A 112 0.17 -5.28 16.23
CA VAL A 112 -0.09 -6.39 15.34
C VAL A 112 0.50 -6.08 13.98
N ALA A 113 1.26 -7.03 13.44
CA ALA A 113 1.73 -7.00 12.08
C ALA A 113 0.90 -7.98 11.25
N ILE A 114 0.41 -7.53 10.12
CA ILE A 114 -0.40 -8.30 9.19
C ILE A 114 0.41 -8.43 7.91
N ASP A 115 0.90 -9.63 7.63
CA ASP A 115 1.66 -9.90 6.42
C ASP A 115 0.68 -10.19 5.28
N VAL A 116 0.63 -9.27 4.31
CA VAL A 116 -0.17 -9.40 3.11
C VAL A 116 0.65 -10.18 2.08
N PRO A 117 0.08 -11.21 1.43
CA PRO A 117 0.79 -11.97 0.42
C PRO A 117 1.25 -11.06 -0.74
N PRO A 118 2.26 -11.48 -1.52
CA PRO A 118 2.70 -10.73 -2.68
C PRO A 118 1.55 -10.46 -3.65
N LEU A 119 1.32 -9.18 -3.95
CA LEU A 119 0.26 -8.73 -4.85
C LEU A 119 0.87 -8.27 -6.18
N PRO A 120 0.13 -8.39 -7.30
CA PRO A 120 0.49 -7.74 -8.54
C PRO A 120 0.39 -6.22 -8.41
N ARG A 121 1.02 -5.48 -9.31
CA ARG A 121 0.95 -4.01 -9.34
C ARG A 121 -0.51 -3.54 -9.48
N GLY A 122 -0.83 -2.43 -8.85
CA GLY A 122 -2.15 -1.81 -8.91
C GLY A 122 -2.67 -1.37 -7.55
N VAL A 123 -3.90 -0.93 -7.54
CA VAL A 123 -4.61 -0.55 -6.32
C VAL A 123 -5.53 -1.70 -5.92
N HIS A 124 -5.25 -2.30 -4.77
CA HIS A 124 -6.03 -3.41 -4.22
C HIS A 124 -6.93 -2.89 -3.10
N ARG A 125 -8.23 -2.92 -3.34
CA ARG A 125 -9.20 -2.49 -2.33
C ARG A 125 -9.36 -3.52 -1.24
N VAL A 126 -9.47 -3.04 0.00
CA VAL A 126 -9.75 -3.85 1.17
C VAL A 126 -11.26 -3.87 1.40
N GLU A 127 -11.88 -5.02 1.15
CA GLU A 127 -13.32 -5.23 1.33
C GLU A 127 -13.74 -5.12 2.79
N ALA A 128 -12.96 -5.73 3.68
CA ALA A 128 -13.27 -5.76 5.10
C ALA A 128 -12.03 -5.98 5.97
N THR A 129 -11.95 -5.20 7.03
CA THR A 129 -11.03 -5.44 8.15
C THR A 129 -11.83 -5.98 9.31
N THR A 130 -11.46 -7.16 9.80
CA THR A 130 -12.17 -7.82 10.89
C THR A 130 -11.23 -8.24 12.00
N LEU A 131 -11.71 -8.08 13.23
CA LEU A 131 -11.08 -8.55 14.44
C LEU A 131 -11.89 -9.73 14.99
N GLY A 132 -11.21 -10.79 15.38
CA GLY A 132 -11.89 -11.99 15.84
C GLY A 132 -11.07 -12.79 16.85
N SER A 133 -11.71 -13.81 17.41
CA SER A 133 -11.06 -14.79 18.30
C SER A 133 -11.80 -16.12 18.27
N THR A 134 -11.05 -17.18 18.49
CA THR A 134 -11.56 -18.53 18.66
C THR A 134 -11.35 -19.07 20.09
N TYR A 135 -10.79 -18.23 20.96
CA TYR A 135 -10.55 -18.60 22.37
C TYR A 135 -11.85 -18.91 23.12
N PRO A 136 -11.90 -19.94 24.05
CA PRO A 136 -10.74 -20.70 24.52
C PRO A 136 -10.46 -21.98 23.74
N LEU A 137 -11.44 -22.70 23.26
CA LEU A 137 -11.30 -24.06 22.73
C LEU A 137 -11.34 -24.15 21.20
N GLY A 138 -11.43 -23.03 20.52
CA GLY A 138 -11.54 -23.03 19.06
C GLY A 138 -12.86 -23.60 18.50
N LEU A 139 -13.89 -23.81 19.33
CA LEU A 139 -15.19 -24.33 18.89
C LEU A 139 -16.00 -23.30 18.14
N LEU A 140 -15.95 -22.06 18.59
CA LEU A 140 -16.72 -20.93 18.07
C LEU A 140 -15.76 -19.81 17.68
N ARG A 141 -16.03 -19.18 16.54
CA ARG A 141 -15.36 -17.97 16.09
C ARG A 141 -16.33 -16.80 16.18
N ARG A 142 -15.89 -15.74 16.83
CA ARG A 142 -16.57 -14.46 16.84
C ARG A 142 -15.71 -13.42 16.13
N THR A 143 -16.33 -12.70 15.21
CA THR A 143 -15.68 -11.61 14.48
C THR A 143 -16.45 -10.32 14.65
N ARG A 144 -15.77 -9.19 14.53
CA ARG A 144 -16.30 -7.83 14.52
C ARG A 144 -15.56 -7.02 13.45
N SER A 145 -16.28 -6.23 12.67
CA SER A 145 -15.65 -5.29 11.74
C SER A 145 -15.00 -4.15 12.51
N VAL A 146 -13.83 -3.74 12.06
CA VAL A 146 -13.06 -2.60 12.57
C VAL A 146 -12.63 -1.73 11.40
N ARG A 147 -12.23 -0.49 11.69
CA ARG A 147 -11.67 0.38 10.65
C ARG A 147 -10.27 -0.12 10.30
N GLY A 148 -9.94 -0.07 9.03
CA GLY A 148 -8.64 -0.44 8.50
C GLY A 148 -8.36 0.33 7.22
N PRO A 149 -7.24 0.05 6.56
CA PRO A 149 -6.91 0.68 5.28
C PRO A 149 -8.03 0.42 4.27
N ALA A 150 -8.31 1.42 3.44
CA ALA A 150 -9.30 1.29 2.37
C ALA A 150 -8.71 0.57 1.16
N GLU A 151 -7.41 0.78 0.92
CA GLU A 151 -6.71 0.25 -0.25
C GLU A 151 -5.22 -0.01 0.08
N ILE A 152 -4.62 -0.88 -0.71
CA ILE A 152 -3.19 -1.18 -0.69
C ILE A 152 -2.64 -0.83 -2.07
N VAL A 153 -1.73 0.12 -2.12
CA VAL A 153 -1.09 0.57 -3.35
C VAL A 153 0.20 -0.22 -3.59
N VAL A 154 0.25 -0.95 -4.70
CA VAL A 154 1.40 -1.76 -5.08
C VAL A 154 2.03 -1.16 -6.33
N HIS A 155 3.27 -0.68 -6.17
CA HIS A 155 4.05 -0.08 -7.25
C HIS A 155 4.68 -1.15 -8.14
N PRO A 156 5.02 -0.81 -9.39
CA PRO A 156 5.81 -1.69 -10.24
C PRO A 156 7.14 -2.05 -9.57
N ARG A 157 7.58 -3.28 -9.78
CA ARG A 157 8.90 -3.71 -9.31
C ARG A 157 9.97 -3.07 -10.19
N PRO A 158 10.98 -2.37 -9.62
CA PRO A 158 12.08 -1.86 -10.42
C PRO A 158 12.78 -3.02 -11.14
N ALA A 159 12.88 -2.93 -12.45
CA ALA A 159 13.66 -3.91 -13.22
C ALA A 159 15.12 -3.82 -12.78
N ALA A 160 15.77 -4.97 -12.56
CA ALA A 160 17.20 -5.02 -12.38
C ALA A 160 17.85 -4.72 -13.74
N ILE A 161 18.19 -3.45 -13.95
CA ILE A 161 18.89 -3.03 -15.16
C ILE A 161 20.34 -3.51 -15.04
N ALA A 162 20.79 -4.31 -16.01
CA ALA A 162 22.18 -4.68 -16.10
C ALA A 162 23.06 -3.41 -16.12
N GLU A 163 24.23 -3.46 -15.51
CA GLU A 163 25.10 -2.27 -15.35
C GLU A 163 25.43 -1.58 -16.68
N SER A 164 25.50 -2.34 -17.77
CA SER A 164 25.63 -1.86 -19.14
C SER A 164 24.39 -1.07 -19.63
N ALA A 165 23.19 -1.57 -19.33
CA ALA A 165 21.94 -0.88 -19.68
C ALA A 165 21.72 0.37 -18.83
N SER A 166 22.16 0.36 -17.57
CA SER A 166 22.13 1.53 -16.70
C SER A 166 23.04 2.66 -17.23
N ARG A 167 24.19 2.33 -17.78
CA ARG A 167 25.07 3.32 -18.43
C ARG A 167 24.43 3.89 -19.68
N THR A 168 23.86 3.03 -20.52
CA THR A 168 23.16 3.46 -21.75
C THR A 168 21.94 4.31 -21.43
N ALA A 169 21.15 3.97 -20.42
CA ALA A 169 20.03 4.78 -19.97
C ALA A 169 20.47 6.13 -19.39
N ALA A 170 21.56 6.15 -18.61
CA ALA A 170 22.13 7.39 -18.09
C ALA A 170 22.67 8.28 -19.20
N ASP A 171 23.27 7.71 -20.23
CA ASP A 171 23.78 8.43 -21.39
C ASP A 171 22.62 8.96 -22.26
N LEU A 172 21.57 8.17 -22.48
CA LEU A 172 20.35 8.61 -23.14
C LEU A 172 19.64 9.75 -22.38
N VAL A 173 19.53 9.63 -21.05
CA VAL A 173 18.97 10.70 -20.21
C VAL A 173 19.85 11.95 -20.28
N ARG A 174 21.17 11.78 -20.29
CA ARG A 174 22.11 12.89 -20.42
C ARG A 174 22.02 13.54 -21.81
N GLU A 175 21.84 12.74 -22.84
CA GLU A 175 21.66 13.21 -24.22
C GLU A 175 20.31 13.94 -24.38
N LEU A 176 19.23 13.39 -23.84
CA LEU A 176 17.90 14.04 -23.80
C LEU A 176 17.91 15.33 -22.97
N MET A 177 18.55 15.32 -21.80
CA MET A 177 18.69 16.54 -21.00
C MET A 177 19.69 17.50 -21.64
N GLY A 178 20.75 17.00 -22.25
CA GLY A 178 21.72 17.79 -23.01
C GLY A 178 21.06 18.45 -24.23
N SER A 179 20.25 17.74 -24.98
CA SER A 179 19.47 18.31 -26.08
C SER A 179 18.39 19.30 -25.61
N SER A 180 17.76 19.05 -24.45
CA SER A 180 16.85 20.03 -23.84
C SER A 180 17.57 21.28 -23.33
N MET A 181 18.81 21.15 -22.84
CA MET A 181 19.63 22.30 -22.47
C MET A 181 20.28 22.99 -23.69
N HIS A 182 20.53 22.27 -24.78
CA HIS A 182 20.96 22.85 -26.06
C HIS A 182 19.79 23.52 -26.77
N GLY A 183 18.53 23.05 -26.57
CA GLY A 183 17.34 23.75 -27.04
C GLY A 183 17.14 25.12 -26.37
N ALA A 184 17.69 25.35 -25.18
CA ALA A 184 17.80 26.69 -24.58
C ALA A 184 18.94 27.51 -25.23
N GLY A 185 19.86 26.87 -25.96
CA GLY A 185 20.95 27.50 -26.70
C GLY A 185 20.66 27.78 -28.16
N ASP A 186 19.68 27.14 -28.73
CA ASP A 186 19.26 27.34 -30.14
C ASP A 186 18.10 28.34 -30.28
N LEU A 187 18.15 29.38 -29.42
CA LEU A 187 17.36 30.58 -29.63
C LEU A 187 17.85 31.23 -30.93
N GLN A 188 17.18 30.95 -32.02
CA GLN A 188 17.45 31.67 -33.25
C GLN A 188 17.01 33.14 -33.09
N PRO A 189 17.87 34.09 -33.39
CA PRO A 189 17.49 35.50 -33.37
C PRO A 189 16.40 35.72 -34.39
N SER A 190 15.15 35.87 -33.96
CA SER A 190 14.00 36.09 -34.84
C SER A 190 13.95 37.50 -35.38
N GLY A 191 14.57 38.47 -34.69
CA GLY A 191 14.50 39.84 -35.07
C GLY A 191 15.36 40.80 -34.26
N LEU A 192 15.30 42.08 -34.64
CA LEU A 192 15.89 43.19 -33.95
C LEU A 192 14.79 44.19 -33.60
N ARG A 193 14.52 44.45 -32.36
CA ARG A 193 13.59 45.47 -31.87
C ARG A 193 14.28 46.62 -31.14
N GLU A 194 13.62 47.74 -31.00
CA GLU A 194 14.12 48.82 -30.17
C GLU A 194 14.18 48.45 -28.71
N HIS A 195 15.22 48.94 -28.01
CA HIS A 195 15.39 48.77 -26.59
C HIS A 195 14.25 49.44 -25.83
N ARG A 196 13.72 48.76 -24.81
CA ARG A 196 12.73 49.27 -23.87
C ARG A 196 13.33 49.28 -22.45
N ASP A 197 12.81 50.17 -21.61
CA ASP A 197 13.22 50.22 -20.22
C ASP A 197 12.94 48.88 -19.54
N GLY A 198 13.98 48.27 -18.96
CA GLY A 198 13.95 46.94 -18.38
C GLY A 198 14.66 45.87 -19.18
N ASP A 199 15.05 46.11 -20.43
CA ASP A 199 15.85 45.16 -21.20
C ASP A 199 17.29 45.08 -20.69
N ALA A 200 17.81 43.87 -20.57
CA ALA A 200 19.18 43.66 -20.13
C ALA A 200 20.19 44.19 -21.17
N LEU A 201 21.14 45.00 -20.77
CA LEU A 201 22.20 45.58 -21.63
C LEU A 201 23.00 44.52 -22.40
N ARG A 202 23.11 43.30 -21.84
CA ARG A 202 23.79 42.15 -22.49
C ARG A 202 23.08 41.67 -23.77
N SER A 203 21.80 41.95 -23.92
CA SER A 203 21.01 41.58 -25.11
C SER A 203 21.08 42.62 -26.23
N VAL A 204 21.73 43.75 -26.00
CA VAL A 204 21.90 44.83 -27.00
C VAL A 204 22.81 44.40 -28.14
N HIS A 205 22.35 44.55 -29.36
CA HIS A 205 23.15 44.29 -30.56
C HIS A 205 23.92 45.56 -30.97
N TRP A 206 25.08 45.80 -30.36
CA TRP A 206 25.88 47.01 -30.47
C TRP A 206 26.17 47.44 -31.89
N ARG A 207 26.47 46.49 -32.82
CA ARG A 207 26.75 46.79 -34.22
C ARG A 207 25.55 47.33 -34.98
N ALA A 208 24.34 46.79 -34.68
CA ALA A 208 23.10 47.29 -35.28
C ALA A 208 22.66 48.61 -34.66
N SER A 209 22.88 48.78 -33.35
CA SER A 209 22.61 50.01 -32.62
C SER A 209 23.46 51.17 -33.16
N ALA A 210 24.74 50.93 -33.37
CA ALA A 210 25.65 51.95 -33.91
C ALA A 210 25.26 52.41 -35.34
N ARG A 211 24.74 51.50 -36.16
CA ARG A 211 24.27 51.86 -37.52
C ARG A 211 22.95 52.60 -37.52
N ARG A 212 22.08 52.34 -36.55
CA ARG A 212 20.73 52.92 -36.50
C ARG A 212 20.63 54.13 -35.57
N GLY A 213 21.70 54.52 -34.89
CA GLY A 213 21.75 55.63 -33.93
C GLY A 213 20.82 55.48 -32.72
N ARG A 214 20.34 54.27 -32.47
CA ARG A 214 19.43 53.93 -31.35
C ARG A 214 19.73 52.53 -30.83
N LEU A 215 19.46 52.27 -29.55
CA LEU A 215 19.69 50.97 -28.95
C LEU A 215 18.71 49.94 -29.53
N VAL A 216 19.25 48.82 -29.99
CA VAL A 216 18.53 47.71 -30.59
C VAL A 216 18.90 46.43 -29.87
N VAL A 217 17.89 45.68 -29.49
CA VAL A 217 18.00 44.43 -28.77
C VAL A 217 17.70 43.25 -29.68
N ARG A 218 18.40 42.15 -29.52
CA ARG A 218 18.07 40.89 -30.21
C ARG A 218 16.80 40.34 -29.63
N GLU A 219 15.83 40.05 -30.45
CA GLU A 219 14.63 39.32 -30.11
C GLU A 219 14.88 37.84 -30.39
N TRP A 220 14.71 37.03 -29.36
CA TRP A 220 14.91 35.61 -29.45
C TRP A 220 13.53 34.96 -29.52
N GLU A 221 13.24 34.21 -30.56
CA GLU A 221 12.03 33.42 -30.65
C GLU A 221 12.30 32.14 -29.85
N GLY A 222 11.78 32.10 -28.62
CA GLY A 222 11.83 30.93 -27.79
C GLY A 222 10.82 29.93 -28.34
N GLY A 223 11.31 28.81 -28.84
CA GLY A 223 10.47 27.66 -29.20
C GLY A 223 9.83 26.99 -27.98
N LEU A 224 9.07 27.74 -27.17
CA LEU A 224 8.28 27.21 -26.05
C LEU A 224 6.85 26.83 -26.46
N ASP A 225 6.46 27.03 -27.72
CA ASP A 225 5.13 26.65 -28.21
C ASP A 225 5.03 25.25 -28.82
N LYS A 226 6.06 24.45 -28.72
CA LYS A 226 5.93 23.00 -28.78
C LYS A 226 6.01 22.39 -27.38
N ALA A 227 5.15 22.84 -26.49
CA ALA A 227 4.66 21.99 -25.40
C ALA A 227 4.12 20.75 -26.12
N GLY A 228 4.91 19.68 -26.02
CA GLY A 228 4.74 18.52 -26.86
C GLY A 228 3.31 18.07 -26.85
N GLU A 229 2.76 17.94 -28.05
CA GLU A 229 1.61 17.10 -28.29
C GLU A 229 1.87 15.80 -27.50
N PRO A 230 0.99 15.41 -26.56
CA PRO A 230 1.25 14.22 -25.75
C PRO A 230 1.45 13.08 -26.72
N LEU A 231 2.68 12.55 -26.76
CA LEU A 231 2.99 11.37 -27.55
C LEU A 231 1.95 10.31 -27.18
N PRO A 232 1.17 9.80 -28.14
CA PRO A 232 0.26 8.71 -27.89
C PRO A 232 1.12 7.49 -27.55
N LEU A 233 1.38 7.29 -26.26
CA LEU A 233 2.05 6.09 -25.77
C LEU A 233 1.10 4.93 -26.00
N ALA A 234 1.48 4.01 -26.88
CA ALA A 234 0.80 2.75 -27.01
C ALA A 234 0.74 2.08 -25.63
N PRO A 235 -0.38 1.44 -25.24
CA PRO A 235 -0.54 0.83 -23.93
C PRO A 235 0.58 -0.16 -23.58
N GLU A 236 1.17 -0.80 -24.55
CA GLU A 236 2.34 -1.70 -24.42
C GLU A 236 3.64 -0.97 -24.02
N GLY A 237 3.79 0.30 -24.41
CA GLY A 237 4.94 1.13 -24.03
C GLY A 237 4.79 1.76 -22.64
N LEU A 238 3.56 1.92 -22.16
CA LEU A 238 3.28 2.50 -20.86
C LEU A 238 3.76 1.57 -19.73
N ASP A 239 3.64 0.26 -19.93
CA ASP A 239 4.07 -0.74 -18.97
C ASP A 239 5.59 -0.74 -18.79
N ALA A 240 6.35 -0.62 -19.87
CA ALA A 240 7.81 -0.52 -19.82
C ALA A 240 8.26 0.81 -19.17
N LEU A 241 7.53 1.91 -19.38
CA LEU A 241 7.82 3.20 -18.75
C LEU A 241 7.49 3.19 -17.25
N LEU A 242 6.40 2.55 -16.84
CA LEU A 242 6.04 2.42 -15.44
C LEU A 242 7.06 1.60 -14.64
N ASP A 243 7.69 0.61 -15.26
CA ASP A 243 8.76 -0.18 -14.64
C ASP A 243 10.06 0.63 -14.45
N VAL A 244 10.28 1.68 -15.26
CA VAL A 244 11.45 2.58 -15.16
C VAL A 244 11.17 3.81 -14.28
N TRP A 245 9.91 4.15 -14.04
CA TRP A 245 9.49 5.33 -13.29
C TRP A 245 10.12 5.48 -11.89
N PRO A 246 10.20 4.44 -11.06
CA PRO A 246 10.83 4.55 -9.73
C PRO A 246 12.32 4.91 -9.80
N ILE A 247 13.00 4.53 -10.90
CA ILE A 247 14.41 4.89 -11.14
C ILE A 247 14.50 6.39 -11.45
N PHE A 248 13.54 6.90 -12.20
CA PHE A 248 13.46 8.32 -12.54
C PHE A 248 13.14 9.19 -11.32
N GLU A 249 12.23 8.76 -10.45
CA GLU A 249 11.94 9.44 -9.18
C GLU A 249 13.14 9.43 -8.23
N ALA A 250 13.83 8.29 -8.09
CA ALA A 250 15.02 8.19 -7.26
C ALA A 250 16.17 9.07 -7.80
N PHE A 251 16.25 9.24 -9.12
CA PHE A 251 17.20 10.13 -9.77
C PHE A 251 16.83 11.60 -9.55
N GLN A 252 15.57 11.98 -9.71
CA GLN A 252 15.08 13.33 -9.42
C GLN A 252 15.27 13.72 -7.95
N ALA A 253 14.95 12.83 -7.01
CA ALA A 253 15.14 13.08 -5.58
C ALA A 253 16.61 13.34 -5.22
N ARG A 254 17.55 12.62 -5.84
CA ARG A 254 18.99 12.86 -5.67
C ARG A 254 19.46 14.20 -6.29
N TYR A 255 18.88 14.59 -7.40
CA TYR A 255 19.25 15.84 -8.08
C TYR A 255 18.70 17.06 -7.36
N VAL A 256 17.48 17.01 -6.88
CA VAL A 256 16.85 18.09 -6.08
C VAL A 256 17.56 18.24 -4.74
N ALA A 257 17.91 17.14 -4.07
CA ALA A 257 18.66 17.19 -2.82
C ALA A 257 20.06 17.80 -3.01
N LYS A 258 20.70 17.55 -4.16
CA LYS A 258 22.02 18.11 -4.48
C LYS A 258 21.96 19.58 -4.89
N ALA A 259 20.85 20.03 -5.50
CA ALA A 259 20.62 21.43 -5.86
C ALA A 259 20.23 22.31 -4.66
N MET A 260 19.75 21.73 -3.57
CA MET A 260 19.45 22.44 -2.31
C MET A 260 20.66 22.57 -1.37
N LEU A 261 21.78 21.91 -1.67
CA LEU A 261 23.01 21.94 -0.87
C LEU A 261 24.12 22.83 -1.49
N VAL A 262 23.84 23.54 -2.56
CA VAL A 262 24.67 24.60 -3.19
C VAL A 262 23.95 25.93 -3.09
#